data_32f1e49e879c61370c5a5d0669bae82e
#
_entry.id   32f1e49e879c61370c5a5d0669bae82e
#
_cell.length_a   1.000
_cell.length_b   1.000
_cell.length_c   1.000
_cell.angle_alpha   90.00
_cell.angle_beta   90.00
_cell.angle_gamma   90.00
#
_symmetry.space_group_name_H-M   'P 1'
#
loop_
_entity.id
_entity.type
_entity.pdbx_description
1 polymer ?
#
loop_
_entity_poly.entity_id
_entity_poly.type
_entity_poly.pdbx_seq_one_letter_code
_entity_poly.pdbx_strand_id
1 'polypeptide(L)'
;MSRTEQELEGVTLLGSQGTQYEFDYRPDVLETFENKHPENEYVVTLDCPEFTSLCPKTGQPDFGHIIINYIPRVHMVESKSLKLYLFSFRNHGDFHEDCVNIIMKDLVKLMDPKYLEVIGLFNPRGGISIKPFANYGDSDHQDMVRMRLISNFHND
;
A
#
# COMPACT_ATOMS: atom_id res chain seq x y z
N MET A 1 26.12 -17.47 4.19
CA MET A 1 27.08 -16.35 4.29
C MET A 1 26.72 -15.33 3.24
N SER A 2 26.54 -14.07 3.60
CA SER A 2 26.20 -13.02 2.62
C SER A 2 27.40 -12.70 1.74
N ARG A 3 27.17 -12.30 0.48
CA ARG A 3 28.23 -11.87 -0.42
C ARG A 3 28.86 -10.55 0.06
N THR A 4 30.14 -10.41 -0.15
CA THR A 4 30.88 -9.16 0.16
C THR A 4 30.72 -8.16 -0.99
N GLU A 5 31.02 -6.87 -0.73
CA GLU A 5 31.01 -5.84 -1.78
C GLU A 5 31.96 -6.18 -2.94
N GLN A 6 33.12 -6.75 -2.67
CA GLN A 6 34.06 -7.20 -3.69
C GLN A 6 33.50 -8.29 -4.62
N GLU A 7 32.70 -9.20 -4.07
CA GLU A 7 32.02 -10.25 -4.86
C GLU A 7 30.90 -9.71 -5.76
N LEU A 8 30.44 -8.48 -5.49
CA LEU A 8 29.38 -7.81 -6.26
C LEU A 8 29.90 -6.73 -7.21
N GLU A 9 31.22 -6.51 -7.25
CA GLU A 9 31.86 -5.44 -8.03
C GLU A 9 31.53 -5.48 -9.53
N GLY A 10 31.24 -6.66 -10.09
CA GLY A 10 30.82 -6.86 -11.49
C GLY A 10 29.32 -6.70 -11.74
N VAL A 11 28.50 -6.43 -10.71
CA VAL A 11 27.03 -6.35 -10.82
C VAL A 11 26.64 -4.88 -10.91
N THR A 12 26.66 -4.32 -12.13
CA THR A 12 26.46 -2.87 -12.35
C THR A 12 25.01 -2.50 -12.75
N LEU A 13 24.20 -3.48 -13.21
CA LEU A 13 22.85 -3.24 -13.69
C LEU A 13 21.82 -3.08 -12.56
N LEU A 14 22.15 -3.45 -11.31
CA LEU A 14 21.29 -3.31 -10.14
C LEU A 14 21.34 -1.91 -9.48
N GLY A 15 22.11 -0.98 -10.06
CA GLY A 15 22.35 0.33 -9.48
C GLY A 15 23.54 0.34 -8.52
N SER A 16 24.24 1.46 -8.46
CA SER A 16 25.48 1.63 -7.67
C SER A 16 25.25 2.19 -6.27
N GLN A 17 24.00 2.59 -5.95
CA GLN A 17 23.67 3.16 -4.65
C GLN A 17 22.72 2.23 -3.88
N GLY A 18 23.11 1.90 -2.65
CA GLY A 18 22.24 1.17 -1.72
C GLY A 18 20.96 1.95 -1.42
N THR A 19 19.83 1.24 -1.37
CA THR A 19 18.56 1.81 -0.92
C THR A 19 18.50 1.73 0.60
N GLN A 20 18.23 2.88 1.25
CA GLN A 20 17.97 2.90 2.68
C GLN A 20 16.49 2.57 2.93
N TYR A 21 16.26 1.58 3.79
CA TYR A 21 14.94 1.17 4.21
C TYR A 21 14.70 1.58 5.66
N GLU A 22 13.55 2.22 5.90
CA GLU A 22 13.05 2.49 7.25
C GLU A 22 12.10 1.37 7.66
N PHE A 23 12.22 0.91 8.89
CA PHE A 23 11.39 -0.16 9.46
C PHE A 23 10.31 0.35 10.40
N ASP A 24 10.32 1.63 10.70
CA ASP A 24 9.31 2.34 11.46
C ASP A 24 8.42 3.14 10.52
N TYR A 25 7.14 3.24 10.86
CA TYR A 25 6.14 3.91 10.03
C TYR A 25 6.56 5.33 9.60
N ARG A 26 6.65 5.56 8.29
CA ARG A 26 7.19 6.77 7.67
C ARG A 26 6.31 7.28 6.51
N PRO A 27 5.17 7.91 6.79
CA PRO A 27 4.32 8.48 5.73
C PRO A 27 4.98 9.65 4.99
N ASP A 28 5.97 10.29 5.59
CA ASP A 28 6.72 11.41 5.02
C ASP A 28 7.64 11.03 3.84
N VAL A 29 7.88 9.75 3.61
CA VAL A 29 8.67 9.31 2.43
C VAL A 29 7.85 9.29 1.13
N LEU A 30 6.53 9.37 1.23
CA LEU A 30 5.65 9.36 0.07
C LEU A 30 5.83 10.60 -0.81
N GLU A 31 5.94 10.37 -2.11
CA GLU A 31 6.07 11.41 -3.14
C GLU A 31 5.00 11.25 -4.22
N THR A 32 4.75 12.32 -4.94
CA THR A 32 3.78 12.34 -6.04
C THR A 32 4.40 12.88 -7.33
N PHE A 33 3.75 12.57 -8.43
CA PHE A 33 3.97 13.21 -9.72
C PHE A 33 2.63 13.61 -10.33
N GLU A 34 2.67 14.48 -11.34
CA GLU A 34 1.47 15.04 -11.96
C GLU A 34 0.78 14.06 -12.90
N ASN A 35 -0.54 13.97 -12.80
CA ASN A 35 -1.38 13.28 -13.77
C ASN A 35 -1.53 14.14 -15.03
N LYS A 36 -1.03 13.66 -16.17
CA LYS A 36 -1.12 14.37 -17.47
C LYS A 36 -2.43 14.13 -18.20
N HIS A 37 -3.32 13.30 -17.66
CA HIS A 37 -4.61 12.96 -18.27
C HIS A 37 -5.79 13.19 -17.30
N PRO A 38 -5.92 14.40 -16.72
CA PRO A 38 -6.95 14.66 -15.71
C PRO A 38 -8.38 14.65 -16.30
N GLU A 39 -8.52 14.78 -17.61
CA GLU A 39 -9.78 14.70 -18.35
C GLU A 39 -10.31 13.28 -18.50
N ASN A 40 -9.47 12.25 -18.29
CA ASN A 40 -9.86 10.86 -18.39
C ASN A 40 -10.21 10.28 -17.02
N GLU A 41 -11.27 9.50 -16.97
CA GLU A 41 -11.55 8.61 -15.86
C GLU A 41 -10.86 7.27 -16.11
N TYR A 42 -9.86 6.95 -15.31
CA TYR A 42 -9.16 5.67 -15.40
C TYR A 42 -8.71 5.20 -14.03
N VAL A 43 -8.52 3.90 -13.90
CA VAL A 43 -8.11 3.26 -12.66
C VAL A 43 -6.64 2.87 -12.74
N VAL A 44 -5.90 3.18 -11.68
CA VAL A 44 -4.56 2.67 -11.45
C VAL A 44 -4.63 1.61 -10.36
N THR A 45 -4.08 0.42 -10.64
CA THR A 45 -3.94 -0.65 -9.66
C THR A 45 -2.48 -0.79 -9.26
N LEU A 46 -2.22 -0.74 -7.97
CA LEU A 46 -0.91 -1.04 -7.37
C LEU A 46 -1.03 -2.35 -6.60
N ASP A 47 -0.35 -3.35 -7.08
CA ASP A 47 -0.36 -4.71 -6.55
C ASP A 47 0.91 -4.94 -5.71
N CYS A 48 0.75 -5.09 -4.39
CA CYS A 48 1.85 -5.10 -3.43
C CYS A 48 1.82 -6.40 -2.60
N PRO A 49 2.36 -7.52 -3.15
CA PRO A 49 2.24 -8.84 -2.53
C PRO A 49 3.19 -9.09 -1.35
N GLU A 50 4.09 -8.18 -1.05
CA GLU A 50 5.16 -8.37 -0.05
C GLU A 50 4.98 -7.51 1.20
N PHE A 51 3.73 -7.21 1.58
CA PHE A 51 3.46 -6.41 2.76
C PHE A 51 3.68 -7.21 4.05
N THR A 52 4.31 -6.57 5.04
CA THR A 52 4.48 -7.14 6.37
C THR A 52 4.37 -6.04 7.44
N SER A 53 3.80 -6.42 8.59
CA SER A 53 3.69 -5.60 9.79
C SER A 53 3.86 -6.50 11.02
N LEU A 54 3.69 -5.95 12.22
CA LEU A 54 3.73 -6.73 13.46
C LEU A 54 2.36 -6.75 14.12
N CYS A 55 2.04 -7.86 14.75
CA CYS A 55 0.92 -7.91 15.69
C CYS A 55 1.22 -6.98 16.88
N PRO A 56 0.35 -6.00 17.19
CA PRO A 56 0.65 -5.02 18.25
C PRO A 56 0.70 -5.62 19.64
N LYS A 57 0.13 -6.82 19.81
CA LYS A 57 0.06 -7.50 21.10
C LYS A 57 1.17 -8.53 21.31
N THR A 58 1.51 -9.29 20.29
CA THR A 58 2.47 -10.40 20.39
C THR A 58 3.82 -10.11 19.74
N GLY A 59 3.91 -9.08 18.88
CA GLY A 59 5.09 -8.79 18.07
C GLY A 59 5.35 -9.82 16.97
N GLN A 60 4.41 -10.74 16.72
CA GLN A 60 4.55 -11.73 15.65
C GLN A 60 4.46 -11.01 14.30
N PRO A 61 5.35 -11.32 13.33
CA PRO A 61 5.23 -10.80 11.97
C PRO A 61 3.95 -11.25 11.29
N ASP A 62 3.25 -10.31 10.70
CA ASP A 62 2.10 -10.53 9.84
C ASP A 62 2.50 -10.28 8.39
N PHE A 63 2.02 -11.14 7.50
CA PHE A 63 2.28 -11.04 6.07
C PHE A 63 0.97 -10.93 5.32
N GLY A 64 0.96 -10.11 4.29
CA GLY A 64 -0.23 -9.90 3.50
C GLY A 64 0.08 -9.34 2.12
N HIS A 65 -0.97 -9.28 1.33
CA HIS A 65 -0.99 -8.72 0.00
C HIS A 65 -1.86 -7.46 0.04
N ILE A 66 -1.30 -6.31 -0.25
CA ILE A 66 -2.03 -5.04 -0.33
C ILE A 66 -2.31 -4.71 -1.80
N ILE A 67 -3.57 -4.46 -2.12
CA ILE A 67 -4.00 -4.00 -3.44
C ILE A 67 -4.60 -2.60 -3.27
N ILE A 68 -4.11 -1.65 -4.03
CA ILE A 68 -4.57 -0.27 -4.03
C ILE A 68 -5.12 0.03 -5.42
N ASN A 69 -6.40 0.41 -5.50
CA ASN A 69 -7.02 0.89 -6.74
C ASN A 69 -7.41 2.34 -6.54
N TYR A 70 -7.09 3.20 -7.49
CA TYR A 70 -7.52 4.60 -7.39
C TYR A 70 -7.77 5.24 -8.77
N ILE A 71 -8.63 6.27 -8.75
CA ILE A 71 -8.87 7.16 -9.88
C ILE A 71 -8.17 8.47 -9.56
N PRO A 72 -7.10 8.82 -10.27
CA PRO A 72 -6.33 10.03 -9.98
C PRO A 72 -7.09 11.31 -10.35
N ARG A 73 -6.83 12.37 -9.60
CA ARG A 73 -7.21 13.74 -9.95
C ARG A 73 -6.01 14.45 -10.58
N VAL A 74 -5.21 15.13 -9.81
CA VAL A 74 -4.02 15.87 -10.25
C VAL A 74 -2.74 15.14 -9.91
N HIS A 75 -2.69 14.50 -8.74
CA HIS A 75 -1.50 13.84 -8.22
C HIS A 75 -1.61 12.32 -8.26
N MET A 76 -0.50 11.69 -8.59
CA MET A 76 -0.34 10.23 -8.58
C MET A 76 0.82 9.87 -7.66
N VAL A 77 0.68 8.77 -6.90
CA VAL A 77 1.77 8.32 -6.02
C VAL A 77 2.94 7.77 -6.83
N GLU A 78 4.16 8.17 -6.46
CA GLU A 78 5.38 7.64 -7.06
C GLU A 78 5.68 6.25 -6.48
N SER A 79 5.93 5.27 -7.35
CA SER A 79 5.97 3.84 -6.99
C SER A 79 7.13 3.44 -6.08
N LYS A 80 8.31 4.06 -6.25
CA LYS A 80 9.47 3.80 -5.37
C LYS A 80 9.21 4.33 -3.96
N SER A 81 8.62 5.51 -3.84
CA SER A 81 8.25 6.08 -2.55
C SER A 81 7.17 5.26 -1.86
N LEU A 82 6.20 4.74 -2.61
CA LEU A 82 5.19 3.82 -2.08
C LEU A 82 5.83 2.53 -1.56
N LYS A 83 6.79 1.96 -2.31
CA LYS A 83 7.55 0.78 -1.85
C LYS A 83 8.22 1.03 -0.51
N LEU A 84 8.90 2.17 -0.36
CA LEU A 84 9.57 2.54 0.89
C LEU A 84 8.57 2.78 2.03
N TYR A 85 7.44 3.41 1.73
CA TYR A 85 6.36 3.63 2.68
C TYR A 85 5.78 2.32 3.20
N LEU A 86 5.40 1.40 2.32
CA LEU A 86 4.87 0.10 2.71
C LEU A 86 5.91 -0.73 3.49
N PHE A 87 7.17 -0.63 3.11
CA PHE A 87 8.27 -1.29 3.83
C PHE A 87 8.44 -0.76 5.26
N SER A 88 8.13 0.51 5.50
CA SER A 88 8.20 1.13 6.82
C SER A 88 7.23 0.53 7.85
N PHE A 89 6.23 -0.23 7.42
CA PHE A 89 5.34 -0.97 8.31
C PHE A 89 5.98 -2.22 8.92
N ARG A 90 7.15 -2.65 8.45
CA ARG A 90 7.74 -3.95 8.83
C ARG A 90 7.87 -4.16 10.34
N ASN A 91 8.22 -3.13 11.09
CA ASN A 91 8.30 -3.17 12.55
C ASN A 91 7.16 -2.39 13.23
N HIS A 92 6.16 -1.95 12.45
CA HIS A 92 5.02 -1.21 12.96
C HIS A 92 3.95 -2.17 13.48
N GLY A 93 3.57 -2.00 14.74
CA GLY A 93 2.58 -2.85 15.42
C GLY A 93 1.18 -2.28 15.29
N ASP A 94 0.40 -2.80 14.34
CA ASP A 94 -1.02 -2.50 14.18
C ASP A 94 -1.81 -3.75 13.77
N PHE A 95 -3.11 -3.76 14.06
CA PHE A 95 -4.00 -4.79 13.54
C PHE A 95 -4.17 -4.66 12.02
N HIS A 96 -4.55 -5.75 11.37
CA HIS A 96 -4.71 -5.78 9.90
C HIS A 96 -5.69 -4.72 9.40
N GLU A 97 -6.78 -4.52 10.12
CA GLU A 97 -7.81 -3.53 9.85
C GLU A 97 -7.26 -2.10 9.94
N ASP A 98 -6.42 -1.84 10.92
CA ASP A 98 -5.78 -0.54 11.11
C ASP A 98 -4.79 -0.25 9.99
N CYS A 99 -3.96 -1.21 9.62
CA CYS A 99 -2.99 -1.06 8.52
C CYS A 99 -3.68 -0.62 7.23
N VAL A 100 -4.77 -1.28 6.84
CA VAL A 100 -5.53 -0.95 5.61
C VAL A 100 -6.12 0.46 5.69
N ASN A 101 -6.68 0.84 6.83
CA ASN A 101 -7.26 2.17 7.03
C ASN A 101 -6.18 3.27 7.05
N ILE A 102 -5.04 3.02 7.67
CA ILE A 102 -3.90 3.96 7.69
C ILE A 102 -3.40 4.20 6.26
N ILE A 103 -3.16 3.14 5.50
CA ILE A 103 -2.71 3.24 4.10
C ILE A 103 -3.73 4.04 3.28
N MET A 104 -5.02 3.75 3.41
CA MET A 104 -6.06 4.48 2.70
C MET A 104 -6.05 5.97 3.04
N LYS A 105 -6.01 6.33 4.32
CA LYS A 105 -6.00 7.73 4.78
C LYS A 105 -4.75 8.49 4.33
N ASP A 106 -3.58 7.87 4.42
CA ASP A 106 -2.32 8.49 4.00
C ASP A 106 -2.31 8.79 2.50
N LEU A 107 -2.76 7.85 1.68
CA LEU A 107 -2.81 8.03 0.23
C LEU A 107 -3.89 9.03 -0.19
N VAL A 108 -5.03 9.08 0.48
CA VAL A 108 -6.06 10.11 0.24
C VAL A 108 -5.51 11.50 0.56
N LYS A 109 -4.84 11.65 1.71
CA LYS A 109 -4.20 12.92 2.10
C LYS A 109 -3.11 13.35 1.12
N LEU A 110 -2.34 12.39 0.62
CA LEU A 110 -1.24 12.64 -0.31
C LEU A 110 -1.73 13.10 -1.68
N MET A 111 -2.70 12.39 -2.26
CA MET A 111 -3.07 12.53 -3.67
C MET A 111 -4.35 13.32 -3.92
N ASP A 112 -5.23 13.44 -2.93
CA ASP A 112 -6.60 13.95 -3.13
C ASP A 112 -7.28 13.27 -4.36
N PRO A 113 -7.41 11.94 -4.37
CA PRO A 113 -7.92 11.21 -5.51
C PRO A 113 -9.44 11.40 -5.66
N LYS A 114 -9.98 11.14 -6.84
CA LYS A 114 -11.43 11.08 -7.05
C LYS A 114 -12.04 9.89 -6.31
N TYR A 115 -11.36 8.75 -6.38
CA TYR A 115 -11.70 7.52 -5.66
C TYR A 115 -10.43 6.78 -5.27
N LEU A 116 -10.46 6.09 -4.13
CA LEU A 116 -9.38 5.21 -3.70
C LEU A 116 -9.92 4.08 -2.84
N GLU A 117 -9.43 2.88 -3.06
CA GLU A 117 -9.68 1.73 -2.19
C GLU A 117 -8.38 0.99 -1.85
N VAL A 118 -8.34 0.42 -0.67
CA VAL A 118 -7.25 -0.45 -0.21
C VAL A 118 -7.84 -1.77 0.24
N ILE A 119 -7.32 -2.85 -0.31
CA ILE A 119 -7.69 -4.23 0.03
C ILE A 119 -6.49 -4.89 0.68
N GLY A 120 -6.69 -5.45 1.86
CA GLY A 120 -5.69 -6.28 2.54
C GLY A 120 -6.08 -7.75 2.44
N LEU A 121 -5.16 -8.59 1.97
CA LEU A 121 -5.32 -10.03 1.93
C LEU A 121 -4.23 -10.62 2.82
N PHE A 122 -4.52 -10.77 4.11
CA PHE A 122 -3.53 -11.26 5.09
C PHE A 122 -3.51 -12.79 5.15
N ASN A 123 -2.32 -13.33 5.36
CA ASN A 123 -2.13 -14.76 5.50
C ASN A 123 -2.91 -15.31 6.70
N PRO A 124 -3.49 -16.52 6.60
CA PRO A 124 -4.26 -17.11 7.69
C PRO A 124 -3.41 -17.33 8.95
N ARG A 125 -4.02 -17.06 10.11
CA ARG A 125 -3.48 -17.37 11.42
C ARG A 125 -4.53 -18.16 12.20
N GLY A 126 -4.17 -19.35 12.66
CA GLY A 126 -5.13 -20.25 13.31
C GLY A 126 -6.32 -20.63 12.41
N GLY A 127 -6.12 -20.69 11.10
CA GLY A 127 -7.19 -20.98 10.12
C GLY A 127 -8.08 -19.79 9.76
N ILE A 128 -7.84 -18.60 10.33
CA ILE A 128 -8.63 -17.39 10.07
C ILE A 128 -7.83 -16.45 9.16
N SER A 129 -8.39 -16.12 7.99
CA SER A 129 -7.88 -15.12 7.07
C SER A 129 -8.67 -13.82 7.23
N ILE A 130 -7.97 -12.73 7.52
CA ILE A 130 -8.58 -11.39 7.67
C ILE A 130 -8.37 -10.62 6.38
N LYS A 131 -9.45 -10.09 5.81
CA LYS A 131 -9.45 -9.40 4.51
C LYS A 131 -10.14 -8.04 4.61
N PRO A 132 -9.52 -7.05 5.25
CA PRO A 132 -10.13 -5.73 5.38
C PRO A 132 -10.17 -5.01 4.03
N PHE A 133 -11.22 -4.23 3.85
CA PHE A 133 -11.44 -3.37 2.70
C PHE A 133 -11.82 -1.98 3.20
N ALA A 134 -11.11 -0.96 2.76
CA ALA A 134 -11.42 0.43 3.05
C ALA A 134 -11.42 1.24 1.76
N ASN A 135 -12.37 2.17 1.62
CA ASN A 135 -12.43 3.04 0.45
C ASN A 135 -12.83 4.47 0.79
N TYR A 136 -12.55 5.35 -0.16
CA TYR A 136 -12.84 6.77 -0.15
C TYR A 136 -13.31 7.20 -1.53
N GLY A 137 -14.21 8.14 -1.60
CA GLY A 137 -14.58 8.85 -2.84
C GLY A 137 -14.93 10.30 -2.53
N ASP A 138 -14.67 11.19 -3.49
CA ASP A 138 -15.15 12.56 -3.42
C ASP A 138 -16.68 12.62 -3.57
N SER A 139 -17.26 13.84 -3.59
CA SER A 139 -18.72 14.03 -3.67
C SER A 139 -19.35 13.40 -4.91
N ASP A 140 -18.61 13.29 -6.02
CA ASP A 140 -19.12 12.77 -7.29
C ASP A 140 -18.97 11.24 -7.38
N HIS A 141 -18.20 10.61 -6.48
CA HIS A 141 -17.91 9.17 -6.49
C HIS A 141 -18.52 8.40 -5.30
N GLN A 142 -19.52 8.98 -4.62
CA GLN A 142 -20.16 8.33 -3.48
C GLN A 142 -20.95 7.06 -3.84
N ASP A 143 -21.51 7.00 -5.04
CA ASP A 143 -22.18 5.78 -5.52
C ASP A 143 -21.18 4.64 -5.75
N MET A 144 -19.98 4.96 -6.24
CA MET A 144 -18.88 3.98 -6.36
C MET A 144 -18.44 3.47 -4.99
N VAL A 145 -18.31 4.36 -3.98
CA VAL A 145 -18.00 3.97 -2.60
C VAL A 145 -18.98 2.92 -2.09
N ARG A 146 -20.29 3.19 -2.23
CA ARG A 146 -21.34 2.25 -1.78
C ARG A 146 -21.33 0.95 -2.55
N MET A 147 -21.26 1.02 -3.87
CA MET A 147 -21.24 -0.15 -4.75
C MET A 147 -20.07 -1.07 -4.44
N ARG A 148 -18.87 -0.50 -4.29
CA ARG A 148 -17.67 -1.26 -3.99
C ARG A 148 -17.69 -1.86 -2.58
N LEU A 149 -18.23 -1.15 -1.61
CA LEU A 149 -18.40 -1.68 -0.26
C LEU A 149 -19.34 -2.88 -0.25
N ILE A 150 -20.49 -2.79 -0.92
CA ILE A 150 -21.47 -3.88 -1.02
C ILE A 150 -20.84 -5.09 -1.75
N SER A 151 -20.11 -4.87 -2.84
CA SER A 151 -19.50 -5.96 -3.62
C SER A 151 -18.38 -6.72 -2.86
N ASN A 152 -17.90 -6.18 -1.74
CA ASN A 152 -16.93 -6.85 -0.88
C ASN A 152 -17.55 -7.75 0.19
N PHE A 153 -18.87 -7.77 0.34
CA PHE A 153 -19.50 -8.82 1.13
C PHE A 153 -19.48 -10.14 0.34
N HIS A 154 -18.93 -11.16 0.98
CA HIS A 154 -18.99 -12.51 0.44
C HIS A 154 -20.32 -13.16 0.83
N ASN A 155 -21.25 -13.15 -0.11
CA ASN A 155 -22.50 -13.89 -0.01
C ASN A 155 -22.32 -15.19 -0.80
N ASP A 156 -21.98 -16.25 -0.12
CA ASP A 156 -22.04 -17.61 -0.66
C ASP A 156 -23.41 -18.24 -0.37
#